data_5c0fb1d739aea54ea4b08efd5a5ca87f
#
_entry.id   5c0fb1d739aea54ea4b08efd5a5ca87f
#
_cell.length_a   1.000
_cell.length_b   1.000
_cell.length_c   1.000
_cell.angle_alpha   90.00
_cell.angle_beta   90.00
_cell.angle_gamma   90.00
#
_symmetry.space_group_name_H-M   'P 1'
#
loop_
_entity.id
_entity.type
_entity.pdbx_description
1 polymer ?
#
loop_
_entity_poly.entity_id
_entity_poly.type
_entity_poly.pdbx_seq_one_letter_code
_entity_poly.pdbx_strand_id
1 'polypeptide(L)'
;PVPAALQEAQAYQHHRGRRQSRPNPQQAKWAMNTNPPPAPRLFEDADAALAHATDIYARSVAGLRQALQDFIGGHTPAQRVRACYPYVRVRTDTVARADSRLSFGFVAGPGVFETTLSRPDLFADYFREQFHLLLRNHGGPIEVGPSTQPIPVHFAFAQHDHVEGTLSVERRLLMRDLFDLPALAAMDDGIANGTHEPRPGEPAPLALFTAPRVDYSLHRLRHYTGTAPEHFQNFVLFTNYQFYIDEFVRLGHELMAKPLGVGRLLDDPPEPSPDADGYVAFVEPGNVVTRRLGVAAEPDDALGAALPRLPQMPAYHLVRPDRAGITMVNIGVGPANAKNITDHIAVLRPHAWLMLGHCAGLRNTQQLGDYVLAHGYVREDHVLDEELPLWVPIPPLAEVQVALEQAVADVTQLEGYELKRILRTGTVASTDNRNWELLPHPGPERRFSQSRAVALDMESATIAANGFRFRVPYGTLLCVSDKPLHGEIKLPGM
;
A
#
# COMPACT_ATOMS: atom_id res chain seq x y z
N PRO A 1 -49.35 24.26 -2.07
CA PRO A 1 -48.96 22.90 -2.29
C PRO A 1 -47.45 22.83 -2.05
N VAL A 2 -47.10 22.20 -0.93
CA VAL A 2 -45.68 21.96 -0.54
C VAL A 2 -45.23 20.70 -1.31
N PRO A 3 -44.03 20.69 -1.91
CA PRO A 3 -43.57 19.52 -2.66
C PRO A 3 -43.43 18.29 -1.77
N ALA A 4 -43.78 17.11 -2.30
CA ALA A 4 -43.83 15.82 -1.59
C ALA A 4 -42.48 15.43 -0.89
N ALA A 5 -41.35 15.97 -1.31
CA ALA A 5 -40.04 15.73 -0.70
C ALA A 5 -39.88 16.24 0.75
N LEU A 6 -40.75 17.15 1.21
CA LEU A 6 -40.71 17.68 2.57
C LEU A 6 -41.57 16.83 3.55
N GLN A 7 -42.47 16.01 3.06
CA GLN A 7 -43.28 15.12 3.90
C GLN A 7 -42.52 13.85 4.29
N GLU A 8 -41.62 13.34 3.47
CA GLU A 8 -40.78 12.19 3.82
C GLU A 8 -39.71 12.52 4.88
N ALA A 9 -39.21 13.76 4.91
CA ALA A 9 -38.22 14.20 5.92
C ALA A 9 -38.83 14.33 7.32
N GLN A 10 -40.15 14.60 7.44
CA GLN A 10 -40.82 14.69 8.74
C GLN A 10 -41.23 13.32 9.31
N ALA A 11 -41.42 12.31 8.48
CA ALA A 11 -41.67 10.94 8.92
C ALA A 11 -40.43 10.28 9.56
N TYR A 12 -39.24 10.73 9.18
CA TYR A 12 -37.96 10.20 9.72
C TYR A 12 -37.62 10.74 11.13
N GLN A 13 -38.22 11.82 11.56
CA GLN A 13 -37.94 12.41 12.88
C GLN A 13 -38.82 11.87 14.03
N HIS A 14 -39.90 11.18 13.75
CA HIS A 14 -40.81 10.66 14.79
C HIS A 14 -40.51 9.25 15.30
N HIS A 15 -39.46 8.58 14.78
CA HIS A 15 -39.03 7.25 15.31
C HIS A 15 -37.80 7.30 16.23
N ARG A 16 -37.39 8.47 16.71
CA ARG A 16 -36.34 8.59 17.74
C ARG A 16 -36.92 8.66 19.17
N GLY A 17 -37.57 7.60 19.61
CA GLY A 17 -38.18 7.55 20.92
C GLY A 17 -38.29 6.17 21.57
N ARG A 18 -37.24 5.35 21.49
CA ARG A 18 -36.95 4.29 22.48
C ARG A 18 -35.46 3.98 22.42
N ARG A 19 -34.69 4.64 23.29
CA ARG A 19 -33.33 4.19 23.62
C ARG A 19 -33.49 2.83 24.35
N GLN A 20 -33.35 1.74 23.62
CA GLN A 20 -32.97 0.48 24.23
C GLN A 20 -31.55 0.67 24.77
N SER A 21 -31.39 0.47 26.07
CA SER A 21 -30.11 0.45 26.76
C SER A 21 -29.18 -0.53 26.03
N ARG A 22 -28.06 -0.01 25.52
CA ARG A 22 -26.99 -0.86 24.97
C ARG A 22 -26.53 -1.80 26.09
N PRO A 23 -26.44 -3.12 25.84
CA PRO A 23 -25.90 -4.04 26.81
C PRO A 23 -24.44 -3.64 27.10
N ASN A 24 -24.08 -3.74 28.38
CA ASN A 24 -22.75 -3.48 28.91
C ASN A 24 -21.70 -4.33 28.15
N PRO A 25 -20.65 -3.76 27.56
CA PRO A 25 -19.66 -4.50 26.77
C PRO A 25 -18.91 -5.60 27.54
N GLN A 26 -19.00 -5.62 28.86
CA GLN A 26 -18.24 -6.54 29.74
C GLN A 26 -18.90 -7.91 29.99
N GLN A 27 -20.05 -8.24 29.38
CA GLN A 27 -20.75 -9.52 29.63
C GLN A 27 -21.03 -10.37 28.39
N ALA A 28 -20.36 -10.15 27.25
CA ALA A 28 -20.40 -11.12 26.17
C ALA A 28 -19.59 -12.36 26.58
N LYS A 29 -20.25 -13.39 27.07
CA LYS A 29 -19.64 -14.72 27.29
C LYS A 29 -19.17 -15.22 25.93
N TRP A 30 -17.86 -15.35 25.77
CA TRP A 30 -17.21 -15.87 24.56
C TRP A 30 -17.58 -17.33 24.37
N ALA A 31 -18.09 -17.72 23.20
CA ALA A 31 -18.12 -19.12 22.80
C ALA A 31 -16.66 -19.50 22.50
N MET A 32 -16.04 -20.22 23.43
CA MET A 32 -14.66 -20.64 23.31
C MET A 32 -14.55 -21.68 22.17
N ASN A 33 -13.73 -21.38 21.19
CA ASN A 33 -12.97 -22.39 20.49
C ASN A 33 -12.24 -23.23 21.57
N THR A 34 -12.11 -24.54 21.39
CA THR A 34 -11.59 -25.48 22.40
C THR A 34 -10.18 -25.15 22.91
N ASN A 35 -9.54 -24.09 22.39
CA ASN A 35 -8.27 -23.55 22.86
C ASN A 35 -8.39 -22.03 22.97
N PRO A 36 -8.49 -21.44 24.17
CA PRO A 36 -8.53 -19.99 24.36
C PRO A 36 -7.25 -19.35 23.78
N PRO A 37 -7.35 -18.13 23.24
CA PRO A 37 -6.16 -17.42 22.77
C PRO A 37 -5.15 -17.28 23.92
N PRO A 38 -3.84 -17.34 23.62
CA PRO A 38 -2.80 -17.16 24.63
C PRO A 38 -2.97 -15.86 25.39
N ALA A 39 -2.70 -15.86 26.71
CA ALA A 39 -2.77 -14.67 27.53
C ALA A 39 -1.72 -13.62 27.11
N PRO A 40 -1.98 -12.31 27.37
CA PRO A 40 -0.98 -11.27 27.18
C PRO A 40 0.31 -11.56 27.96
N ARG A 41 1.47 -11.29 27.36
CA ARG A 41 2.78 -11.51 27.97
C ARG A 41 3.72 -10.35 27.66
N LEU A 42 4.68 -10.12 28.55
CA LEU A 42 5.79 -9.20 28.35
C LEU A 42 6.99 -9.91 27.76
N PHE A 43 7.67 -9.26 26.82
CA PHE A 43 8.82 -9.80 26.11
C PHE A 43 9.96 -8.80 26.10
N GLU A 44 11.17 -9.29 26.33
CA GLU A 44 12.44 -8.56 26.18
C GLU A 44 13.19 -9.00 24.92
N ASP A 45 12.63 -9.98 24.18
CA ASP A 45 13.18 -10.54 22.95
C ASP A 45 12.16 -10.39 21.82
N ALA A 46 12.63 -9.87 20.66
CA ALA A 46 11.77 -9.56 19.52
C ALA A 46 11.25 -10.83 18.82
N ASP A 47 12.07 -11.87 18.71
CA ASP A 47 11.68 -13.12 18.05
C ASP A 47 10.63 -13.86 18.87
N ALA A 48 10.80 -13.90 20.20
CA ALA A 48 9.81 -14.50 21.11
C ALA A 48 8.48 -13.73 21.07
N ALA A 49 8.52 -12.39 21.01
CA ALA A 49 7.33 -11.55 20.87
C ALA A 49 6.60 -11.80 19.55
N LEU A 50 7.35 -11.87 18.44
CA LEU A 50 6.82 -12.17 17.12
C LEU A 50 6.20 -13.57 17.05
N ALA A 51 6.88 -14.58 17.59
CA ALA A 51 6.36 -15.95 17.66
C ALA A 51 5.04 -16.02 18.43
N HIS A 52 4.91 -15.27 19.54
CA HIS A 52 3.66 -15.20 20.30
C HIS A 52 2.53 -14.50 19.52
N ALA A 53 2.82 -13.38 18.84
CA ALA A 53 1.86 -12.70 17.98
C ALA A 53 1.38 -13.61 16.83
N THR A 54 2.31 -14.36 16.23
CA THR A 54 2.04 -15.32 15.16
C THR A 54 1.12 -16.45 15.63
N ASP A 55 1.38 -17.02 16.82
CA ASP A 55 0.53 -18.07 17.40
C ASP A 55 -0.90 -17.57 17.68
N ILE A 56 -1.04 -16.35 18.26
CA ILE A 56 -2.37 -15.74 18.46
C ILE A 56 -3.12 -15.57 17.13
N TYR A 57 -2.45 -15.02 16.12
CA TYR A 57 -3.07 -14.77 14.81
C TYR A 57 -3.46 -16.06 14.11
N ALA A 58 -2.54 -17.03 14.06
CA ALA A 58 -2.77 -18.31 13.39
C ALA A 58 -3.94 -19.09 14.01
N ARG A 59 -4.02 -19.16 15.33
CA ARG A 59 -5.15 -19.81 16.04
C ARG A 59 -6.47 -19.09 15.78
N SER A 60 -6.45 -17.75 15.82
CA SER A 60 -7.63 -16.94 15.57
C SER A 60 -8.18 -17.16 14.16
N VAL A 61 -7.31 -17.11 13.15
CA VAL A 61 -7.71 -17.30 11.74
C VAL A 61 -8.14 -18.74 11.46
N ALA A 62 -7.40 -19.74 12.00
CA ALA A 62 -7.75 -21.15 11.81
C ALA A 62 -9.12 -21.47 12.41
N GLY A 63 -9.40 -21.01 13.63
CA GLY A 63 -10.70 -21.19 14.27
C GLY A 63 -11.84 -20.52 13.51
N LEU A 64 -11.61 -19.31 12.97
CA LEU A 64 -12.59 -18.59 12.19
C LEU A 64 -12.89 -19.28 10.85
N ARG A 65 -11.82 -19.78 10.16
CA ARG A 65 -11.96 -20.55 8.92
C ARG A 65 -12.77 -21.83 9.15
N GLN A 66 -12.43 -22.59 10.19
CA GLN A 66 -13.15 -23.82 10.52
C GLN A 66 -14.64 -23.56 10.78
N ALA A 67 -14.95 -22.58 11.62
CA ALA A 67 -16.34 -22.22 11.91
C ALA A 67 -17.11 -21.77 10.67
N LEU A 68 -16.45 -21.07 9.74
CA LEU A 68 -17.05 -20.68 8.47
C LEU A 68 -17.28 -21.88 7.55
N GLN A 69 -16.31 -22.80 7.45
CA GLN A 69 -16.47 -24.02 6.64
C GLN A 69 -17.61 -24.88 7.18
N ASP A 70 -17.72 -25.04 8.49
CA ASP A 70 -18.84 -25.73 9.14
C ASP A 70 -20.18 -25.05 8.83
N PHE A 71 -20.20 -23.71 8.87
CA PHE A 71 -21.37 -22.92 8.51
C PHE A 71 -21.76 -23.12 7.04
N ILE A 72 -20.80 -23.10 6.10
CA ILE A 72 -21.04 -23.37 4.67
C ILE A 72 -21.58 -24.80 4.49
N GLY A 73 -21.03 -25.78 5.24
CA GLY A 73 -21.45 -27.17 5.25
C GLY A 73 -22.82 -27.44 5.87
N GLY A 74 -23.53 -26.41 6.35
CA GLY A 74 -24.87 -26.51 6.90
C GLY A 74 -24.98 -26.48 8.42
N HIS A 75 -23.86 -26.51 9.15
CA HIS A 75 -23.84 -26.41 10.61
C HIS A 75 -23.91 -24.95 11.04
N THR A 76 -24.88 -24.59 11.85
CA THR A 76 -25.02 -23.22 12.35
C THR A 76 -24.44 -23.13 13.75
N PRO A 77 -23.45 -22.24 14.02
CA PRO A 77 -22.96 -22.03 15.37
C PRO A 77 -24.08 -21.61 16.33
N ALA A 78 -24.07 -22.14 17.56
CA ALA A 78 -25.07 -21.78 18.58
C ALA A 78 -24.91 -20.35 19.10
N GLN A 79 -23.72 -19.76 18.91
CA GLN A 79 -23.38 -18.40 19.36
C GLN A 79 -22.49 -17.72 18.29
N ARG A 80 -22.39 -16.39 18.38
CA ARG A 80 -21.51 -15.60 17.54
C ARG A 80 -20.05 -16.06 17.68
N VAL A 81 -19.44 -16.40 16.55
CA VAL A 81 -18.03 -16.76 16.46
C VAL A 81 -17.20 -15.48 16.35
N ARG A 82 -16.27 -15.29 17.27
CA ARG A 82 -15.38 -14.13 17.27
C ARG A 82 -13.93 -14.56 17.47
N ALA A 83 -13.06 -14.05 16.64
CA ALA A 83 -11.61 -14.12 16.79
C ALA A 83 -11.03 -12.70 16.70
N CYS A 84 -9.95 -12.42 17.43
CA CYS A 84 -9.36 -11.09 17.49
C CYS A 84 -7.92 -11.08 16.99
N TYR A 85 -7.49 -9.92 16.46
CA TYR A 85 -6.10 -9.67 16.11
C TYR A 85 -5.20 -9.69 17.35
N PRO A 86 -3.94 -10.09 17.24
CA PRO A 86 -2.94 -9.78 18.24
C PRO A 86 -2.65 -8.27 18.27
N TYR A 87 -2.22 -7.77 19.42
CA TYR A 87 -1.70 -6.42 19.60
C TYR A 87 -0.25 -6.46 20.06
N VAL A 88 0.48 -5.39 19.78
CA VAL A 88 1.72 -5.01 20.47
C VAL A 88 1.52 -3.70 21.19
N ARG A 89 2.00 -3.62 22.46
CA ARG A 89 1.89 -2.46 23.32
C ARG A 89 3.23 -2.12 23.95
N VAL A 90 3.54 -0.83 23.99
CA VAL A 90 4.72 -0.27 24.67
C VAL A 90 4.26 0.71 25.73
N ARG A 91 4.87 0.63 26.91
CA ARG A 91 4.71 1.61 27.99
C ARG A 91 6.03 2.32 28.20
N THR A 92 6.01 3.63 28.28
CA THR A 92 7.19 4.41 28.60
C THR A 92 6.85 5.55 29.53
N ASP A 93 7.67 5.74 30.56
CA ASP A 93 7.54 6.82 31.54
C ASP A 93 8.50 7.98 31.25
N THR A 94 9.37 7.81 30.25
CA THR A 94 10.42 8.76 29.91
C THR A 94 10.32 9.21 28.46
N VAL A 95 10.77 10.45 28.20
CA VAL A 95 11.05 10.89 26.85
C VAL A 95 12.31 10.15 26.38
N ALA A 96 12.18 9.25 25.44
CA ALA A 96 13.32 8.57 24.87
C ALA A 96 14.23 9.59 24.16
N ARG A 97 15.53 9.57 24.46
CA ARG A 97 16.55 10.24 23.64
C ARG A 97 16.83 9.35 22.41
N ALA A 98 15.77 9.11 21.63
CA ALA A 98 15.94 8.38 20.38
C ALA A 98 16.77 9.23 19.41
N ASP A 99 17.59 8.55 18.61
CA ASP A 99 18.26 9.20 17.48
C ASP A 99 17.15 9.71 16.53
N SER A 100 17.08 11.03 16.38
CA SER A 100 16.07 11.68 15.52
C SER A 100 16.15 11.26 14.04
N ARG A 101 17.21 10.58 13.65
CA ARG A 101 17.38 9.96 12.32
C ARG A 101 16.60 8.66 12.18
N LEU A 102 16.13 8.07 13.30
CA LEU A 102 15.34 6.84 13.29
C LEU A 102 13.86 7.22 13.29
N SER A 103 13.23 7.12 12.13
CA SER A 103 11.79 7.42 11.96
C SER A 103 10.87 6.36 12.55
N PHE A 104 11.40 5.20 12.94
CA PHE A 104 10.63 4.01 13.30
C PHE A 104 11.14 3.38 14.59
N GLY A 105 10.28 2.59 15.23
CA GLY A 105 10.63 1.86 16.43
C GLY A 105 10.85 2.73 17.66
N PHE A 106 10.23 3.91 17.74
CA PHE A 106 10.22 4.71 18.96
C PHE A 106 8.90 5.48 19.12
N VAL A 107 8.60 5.90 20.37
CA VAL A 107 7.47 6.76 20.70
C VAL A 107 7.98 8.06 21.32
N ALA A 108 7.35 9.17 20.97
CA ALA A 108 7.89 10.52 21.22
C ALA A 108 7.79 11.00 22.67
N GLY A 109 7.08 10.30 23.56
CA GLY A 109 6.88 10.76 24.91
C GLY A 109 6.35 9.68 25.85
N PRO A 110 6.15 10.02 27.14
CA PRO A 110 5.55 9.12 28.11
C PRO A 110 4.13 8.73 27.71
N GLY A 111 3.77 7.48 27.96
CA GLY A 111 2.42 7.01 27.67
C GLY A 111 2.32 5.51 27.42
N VAL A 112 1.14 5.12 26.97
CA VAL A 112 0.84 3.76 26.49
C VAL A 112 0.53 3.86 25.01
N PHE A 113 1.24 3.07 24.22
CA PHE A 113 1.12 3.04 22.76
C PHE A 113 0.80 1.62 22.32
N GLU A 114 -0.13 1.47 21.38
CA GLU A 114 -0.61 0.17 20.94
C GLU A 114 -0.92 0.16 19.45
N THR A 115 -0.73 -0.98 18.82
CA THR A 115 -1.28 -1.28 17.49
C THR A 115 -1.69 -2.73 17.40
N THR A 116 -2.67 -3.02 16.55
CA THR A 116 -3.06 -4.38 16.18
C THR A 116 -2.22 -4.87 15.01
N LEU A 117 -1.95 -6.18 14.97
CA LEU A 117 -1.07 -6.81 13.96
C LEU A 117 -1.89 -7.76 13.09
N SER A 118 -1.73 -7.64 11.77
CA SER A 118 -2.24 -8.58 10.79
C SER A 118 -1.10 -9.26 10.06
N ARG A 119 -1.34 -10.47 9.58
CA ARG A 119 -0.43 -11.23 8.70
C ARG A 119 1.01 -11.23 9.19
N PRO A 120 1.30 -11.68 10.43
CA PRO A 120 2.67 -11.75 10.93
C PRO A 120 3.57 -12.71 10.11
N ASP A 121 2.99 -13.59 9.30
CA ASP A 121 3.68 -14.39 8.27
C ASP A 121 4.25 -13.51 7.15
N LEU A 122 3.45 -12.60 6.59
CA LEU A 122 3.84 -11.70 5.50
C LEU A 122 4.80 -10.60 5.97
N PHE A 123 4.58 -10.10 7.19
CA PHE A 123 5.31 -8.95 7.76
C PHE A 123 6.36 -9.37 8.81
N ALA A 124 6.79 -10.64 8.84
CA ALA A 124 7.66 -11.16 9.88
C ALA A 124 8.94 -10.33 10.08
N ASP A 125 9.67 -10.05 8.99
CA ASP A 125 10.93 -9.30 9.05
C ASP A 125 10.71 -7.87 9.49
N TYR A 126 9.66 -7.22 8.97
CA TYR A 126 9.29 -5.87 9.39
C TYR A 126 8.93 -5.82 10.89
N PHE A 127 8.10 -6.74 11.39
CA PHE A 127 7.73 -6.74 12.80
C PHE A 127 8.93 -7.06 13.70
N ARG A 128 9.79 -8.02 13.31
CA ARG A 128 11.02 -8.33 14.03
C ARG A 128 11.89 -7.10 14.18
N GLU A 129 12.15 -6.39 13.10
CA GLU A 129 12.94 -5.16 13.11
C GLU A 129 12.32 -4.10 14.03
N GLN A 130 11.00 -3.84 13.89
CA GLN A 130 10.32 -2.85 14.72
C GLN A 130 10.33 -3.23 16.20
N PHE A 131 10.16 -4.49 16.55
CA PHE A 131 10.23 -4.95 17.93
C PHE A 131 11.64 -4.80 18.51
N HIS A 132 12.67 -5.13 17.74
CA HIS A 132 14.06 -4.86 18.13
C HIS A 132 14.31 -3.37 18.39
N LEU A 133 13.82 -2.51 17.52
CA LEU A 133 13.97 -1.06 17.65
C LEU A 133 13.22 -0.54 18.90
N LEU A 134 11.99 -1.00 19.14
CA LEU A 134 11.22 -0.60 20.33
C LEU A 134 11.93 -1.02 21.63
N LEU A 135 12.37 -2.28 21.73
CA LEU A 135 13.10 -2.79 22.89
C LEU A 135 14.41 -2.00 23.13
N ARG A 136 15.19 -1.77 22.08
CA ARG A 136 16.46 -1.04 22.15
C ARG A 136 16.27 0.42 22.54
N ASN A 137 15.28 1.10 21.97
CA ASN A 137 15.12 2.54 22.13
C ASN A 137 14.44 2.91 23.45
N HIS A 138 13.61 2.04 24.01
CA HIS A 138 12.84 2.32 25.22
C HIS A 138 13.34 1.56 26.46
N GLY A 139 14.19 0.54 26.28
CA GLY A 139 14.83 -0.19 27.38
C GLY A 139 13.86 -0.94 28.30
N GLY A 140 12.62 -1.15 27.87
CA GLY A 140 11.58 -1.87 28.61
C GLY A 140 10.93 -2.95 27.75
N PRO A 141 10.23 -3.92 28.37
CA PRO A 141 9.59 -5.00 27.64
C PRO A 141 8.41 -4.48 26.80
N ILE A 142 8.15 -5.15 25.69
CA ILE A 142 6.92 -4.99 24.89
C ILE A 142 5.88 -6.03 25.34
N GLU A 143 4.61 -5.62 25.37
CA GLU A 143 3.49 -6.51 25.70
C GLU A 143 2.83 -6.99 24.39
N VAL A 144 2.62 -8.29 24.26
CA VAL A 144 1.90 -8.90 23.14
C VAL A 144 0.77 -9.77 23.65
N GLY A 145 -0.41 -9.62 23.09
CA GLY A 145 -1.59 -10.36 23.50
C GLY A 145 -2.74 -10.26 22.51
N PRO A 146 -3.87 -10.96 22.75
CA PRO A 146 -5.07 -10.81 21.95
C PRO A 146 -5.73 -9.44 22.20
N SER A 147 -6.01 -8.71 21.14
CA SER A 147 -6.73 -7.42 21.20
C SER A 147 -8.24 -7.61 21.38
N THR A 148 -8.94 -6.48 21.51
CA THR A 148 -10.41 -6.45 21.44
C THR A 148 -10.93 -6.26 20.01
N GLN A 149 -10.04 -6.00 19.04
CA GLN A 149 -10.41 -5.79 17.65
C GLN A 149 -10.68 -7.13 16.95
N PRO A 150 -11.95 -7.40 16.52
CA PRO A 150 -12.28 -8.65 15.88
C PRO A 150 -11.68 -8.73 14.47
N ILE A 151 -11.32 -9.94 14.06
CA ILE A 151 -10.98 -10.26 12.67
C ILE A 151 -12.29 -10.46 11.90
N PRO A 152 -12.59 -9.62 10.89
CA PRO A 152 -13.72 -9.85 10.02
C PRO A 152 -13.61 -11.20 9.29
N VAL A 153 -14.70 -11.95 9.25
CA VAL A 153 -14.69 -13.30 8.65
C VAL A 153 -14.19 -13.28 7.20
N HIS A 154 -14.47 -12.21 6.46
CA HIS A 154 -14.02 -12.04 5.08
C HIS A 154 -12.50 -12.02 4.93
N PHE A 155 -11.76 -11.58 5.95
CA PHE A 155 -10.30 -11.51 5.94
C PHE A 155 -9.63 -12.84 6.35
N ALA A 156 -10.42 -13.79 6.84
CA ALA A 156 -9.95 -15.12 7.16
C ALA A 156 -10.02 -16.12 5.98
N PHE A 157 -10.63 -15.74 4.84
CA PHE A 157 -10.75 -16.61 3.68
C PHE A 157 -9.38 -16.96 3.07
N ALA A 158 -9.26 -18.22 2.61
CA ALA A 158 -8.13 -18.62 1.79
C ALA A 158 -8.27 -18.03 0.36
N GLN A 159 -7.18 -18.05 -0.38
CA GLN A 159 -7.06 -17.40 -1.71
C GLN A 159 -8.10 -17.86 -2.74
N HIS A 160 -8.72 -19.03 -2.55
CA HIS A 160 -9.60 -19.68 -3.52
C HIS A 160 -11.05 -19.80 -3.05
N ASP A 161 -11.39 -19.27 -1.88
CA ASP A 161 -12.74 -19.40 -1.30
C ASP A 161 -13.67 -18.30 -1.83
N HIS A 162 -14.47 -18.62 -2.85
CA HIS A 162 -15.58 -17.78 -3.32
C HIS A 162 -16.86 -18.08 -2.54
N VAL A 163 -16.88 -17.76 -1.26
CA VAL A 163 -17.94 -18.16 -0.33
C VAL A 163 -19.28 -17.46 -0.58
N GLU A 164 -19.25 -16.17 -0.99
CA GLU A 164 -20.48 -15.38 -1.12
C GLU A 164 -21.42 -15.87 -2.24
N GLY A 165 -20.87 -16.45 -3.31
CA GLY A 165 -21.65 -16.99 -4.43
C GLY A 165 -22.37 -18.31 -4.13
N THR A 166 -21.94 -19.04 -3.09
CA THR A 166 -22.45 -20.39 -2.76
C THR A 166 -23.53 -20.37 -1.68
N LEU A 167 -23.70 -19.26 -0.94
CA LEU A 167 -24.67 -19.14 0.15
C LEU A 167 -26.02 -18.62 -0.34
N SER A 168 -27.13 -19.21 0.15
CA SER A 168 -28.48 -18.65 -0.03
C SER A 168 -28.58 -17.26 0.63
N VAL A 169 -29.62 -16.49 0.23
CA VAL A 169 -29.86 -15.15 0.80
C VAL A 169 -30.06 -15.23 2.32
N GLU A 170 -30.82 -16.21 2.79
CA GLU A 170 -31.08 -16.42 4.21
C GLU A 170 -29.79 -16.71 4.98
N ARG A 171 -28.89 -17.54 4.43
CA ARG A 171 -27.64 -17.87 5.05
C ARG A 171 -26.66 -16.66 5.05
N ARG A 172 -26.69 -15.84 4.01
CA ARG A 172 -25.92 -14.58 3.99
C ARG A 172 -26.38 -13.59 5.06
N LEU A 173 -27.69 -13.50 5.30
CA LEU A 173 -28.25 -12.69 6.39
C LEU A 173 -27.82 -13.24 7.76
N LEU A 174 -27.93 -14.55 7.96
CA LEU A 174 -27.56 -15.21 9.21
C LEU A 174 -26.04 -15.08 9.49
N MET A 175 -25.20 -15.04 8.46
CA MET A 175 -23.76 -14.82 8.62
C MET A 175 -23.45 -13.51 9.35
N ARG A 176 -24.26 -12.46 9.14
CA ARG A 176 -24.09 -11.15 9.82
C ARG A 176 -24.33 -11.25 11.33
N ASP A 177 -25.16 -12.15 11.76
CA ASP A 177 -25.46 -12.36 13.18
C ASP A 177 -24.41 -13.24 13.85
N LEU A 178 -23.82 -14.16 13.09
CA LEU A 178 -22.92 -15.19 13.59
C LEU A 178 -21.43 -14.84 13.52
N PHE A 179 -21.01 -13.91 12.65
CA PHE A 179 -19.61 -13.53 12.45
C PHE A 179 -19.44 -12.02 12.52
N ASP A 180 -18.22 -11.59 12.83
CA ASP A 180 -17.85 -10.18 12.71
C ASP A 180 -17.54 -9.83 11.24
N LEU A 181 -18.09 -8.70 10.78
CA LEU A 181 -17.94 -8.18 9.44
C LEU A 181 -17.01 -6.97 9.42
N PRO A 182 -16.46 -6.57 8.25
CA PRO A 182 -15.67 -5.37 8.13
C PRO A 182 -16.43 -4.13 8.61
N ALA A 183 -15.79 -3.34 9.48
CA ALA A 183 -16.33 -2.10 10.02
C ALA A 183 -15.50 -0.91 9.54
N LEU A 184 -16.12 0.03 8.81
CA LEU A 184 -15.42 1.18 8.22
C LEU A 184 -14.65 2.00 9.25
N ALA A 185 -15.23 2.21 10.43
CA ALA A 185 -14.59 2.95 11.53
C ALA A 185 -13.33 2.28 12.12
N ALA A 186 -13.05 1.02 11.77
CA ALA A 186 -11.82 0.33 12.16
C ALA A 186 -10.79 0.28 11.02
N MET A 187 -11.14 0.81 9.84
CA MET A 187 -10.35 0.74 8.62
C MET A 187 -10.06 2.13 8.01
N ASP A 188 -10.40 3.22 8.73
CA ASP A 188 -10.13 4.57 8.25
C ASP A 188 -8.63 4.93 8.33
N ASP A 189 -8.23 6.00 7.65
CA ASP A 189 -6.88 6.53 7.63
C ASP A 189 -6.67 7.70 8.61
N GLY A 190 -7.51 7.84 9.64
CA GLY A 190 -7.44 8.94 10.60
C GLY A 190 -6.08 9.08 11.27
N ILE A 191 -5.42 7.95 11.58
CA ILE A 191 -4.06 7.94 12.14
C ILE A 191 -3.05 8.49 11.14
N ALA A 192 -3.09 8.00 9.90
CA ALA A 192 -2.18 8.43 8.85
C ALA A 192 -2.37 9.91 8.48
N ASN A 193 -3.62 10.40 8.50
CA ASN A 193 -3.98 11.80 8.23
C ASN A 193 -3.71 12.74 9.41
N GLY A 194 -3.37 12.20 10.60
CA GLY A 194 -3.19 13.01 11.80
C GLY A 194 -4.49 13.58 12.37
N THR A 195 -5.64 13.01 12.00
CA THR A 195 -6.99 13.42 12.48
C THR A 195 -7.56 12.48 13.54
N HIS A 196 -6.82 11.43 13.91
CA HIS A 196 -7.22 10.50 14.95
C HIS A 196 -7.10 11.15 16.34
N GLU A 197 -8.20 11.17 17.07
CA GLU A 197 -8.24 11.64 18.46
C GLU A 197 -8.44 10.44 19.41
N PRO A 198 -7.39 10.04 20.17
CA PRO A 198 -7.52 8.97 21.16
C PRO A 198 -8.54 9.34 22.22
N ARG A 199 -9.41 8.41 22.62
CA ARG A 199 -10.33 8.62 23.74
C ARG A 199 -9.57 8.60 25.06
N PRO A 200 -10.06 9.30 26.09
CA PRO A 200 -9.45 9.24 27.41
C PRO A 200 -9.30 7.80 27.91
N GLY A 201 -8.06 7.40 28.23
CA GLY A 201 -7.74 6.05 28.70
C GLY A 201 -7.49 5.01 27.62
N GLU A 202 -7.61 5.34 26.33
CA GLU A 202 -7.17 4.49 25.24
C GLU A 202 -5.66 4.69 24.96
N PRO A 203 -4.92 3.63 24.60
CA PRO A 203 -3.54 3.76 24.14
C PRO A 203 -3.44 4.65 22.90
N ALA A 204 -2.34 5.40 22.79
CA ALA A 204 -2.04 6.14 21.58
C ALA A 204 -1.64 5.18 20.43
N PRO A 205 -1.86 5.54 19.15
CA PRO A 205 -1.48 4.71 18.02
C PRO A 205 0.04 4.50 17.94
N LEU A 206 0.46 3.25 17.76
CA LEU A 206 1.87 2.87 17.54
C LEU A 206 2.22 2.74 16.05
N ALA A 207 1.24 2.60 15.17
CA ALA A 207 1.43 2.46 13.74
C ALA A 207 0.40 3.29 12.94
N LEU A 208 0.70 3.57 11.68
CA LEU A 208 -0.19 4.32 10.78
C LEU A 208 -1.47 3.57 10.42
N PHE A 209 -1.42 2.24 10.41
CA PHE A 209 -2.52 1.39 9.97
C PHE A 209 -2.90 0.40 11.07
N THR A 210 -4.20 0.23 11.26
CA THR A 210 -4.78 -0.85 12.07
C THR A 210 -4.74 -2.18 11.30
N ALA A 211 -4.79 -3.32 11.99
CA ALA A 211 -4.84 -4.63 11.35
C ALA A 211 -6.02 -4.79 10.36
N PRO A 212 -7.25 -4.37 10.69
CA PRO A 212 -8.35 -4.40 9.72
C PRO A 212 -8.09 -3.56 8.46
N ARG A 213 -7.42 -2.40 8.61
CA ARG A 213 -7.05 -1.54 7.47
C ARG A 213 -6.01 -2.22 6.57
N VAL A 214 -5.05 -2.93 7.18
CA VAL A 214 -4.07 -3.73 6.45
C VAL A 214 -4.76 -4.85 5.67
N ASP A 215 -5.58 -5.68 6.33
CA ASP A 215 -6.27 -6.80 5.68
C ASP A 215 -7.18 -6.33 4.54
N TYR A 216 -7.94 -5.25 4.75
CA TYR A 216 -8.74 -4.66 3.68
C TYR A 216 -7.89 -4.33 2.46
N SER A 217 -6.74 -3.70 2.65
CA SER A 217 -5.85 -3.34 1.56
C SER A 217 -5.25 -4.56 0.86
N LEU A 218 -4.83 -5.60 1.59
CA LEU A 218 -4.29 -6.82 1.00
C LEU A 218 -5.32 -7.52 0.09
N HIS A 219 -6.59 -7.55 0.50
CA HIS A 219 -7.68 -8.07 -0.33
C HIS A 219 -7.93 -7.21 -1.58
N ARG A 220 -7.89 -5.87 -1.43
CA ARG A 220 -8.08 -4.95 -2.56
C ARG A 220 -6.91 -5.01 -3.54
N LEU A 221 -5.66 -5.15 -3.06
CA LEU A 221 -4.51 -5.34 -3.93
C LEU A 221 -4.67 -6.55 -4.83
N ARG A 222 -5.01 -7.70 -4.26
CA ARG A 222 -5.26 -8.91 -5.05
C ARG A 222 -6.34 -8.69 -6.11
N HIS A 223 -7.44 -8.03 -5.73
CA HIS A 223 -8.54 -7.74 -6.65
C HIS A 223 -8.11 -6.83 -7.81
N TYR A 224 -7.36 -5.75 -7.51
CA TYR A 224 -6.97 -4.78 -8.53
C TYR A 224 -5.82 -5.24 -9.40
N THR A 225 -4.86 -5.98 -8.82
CA THR A 225 -3.60 -6.29 -9.51
C THR A 225 -3.55 -7.70 -10.09
N GLY A 226 -4.43 -8.60 -9.63
CA GLY A 226 -4.44 -9.99 -10.05
C GLY A 226 -3.25 -10.79 -9.51
N THR A 227 -2.48 -10.23 -8.58
CA THR A 227 -1.35 -10.91 -7.92
C THR A 227 -1.52 -10.92 -6.41
N ALA A 228 -0.96 -11.92 -5.76
CA ALA A 228 -0.97 -12.04 -4.32
C ALA A 228 -0.02 -11.00 -3.68
N PRO A 229 -0.39 -10.41 -2.51
CA PRO A 229 0.45 -9.43 -1.82
C PRO A 229 1.85 -9.93 -1.47
N GLU A 230 2.03 -11.24 -1.35
CA GLU A 230 3.28 -11.92 -1.06
C GLU A 230 4.35 -11.68 -2.14
N HIS A 231 3.95 -11.44 -3.39
CA HIS A 231 4.85 -11.19 -4.51
C HIS A 231 5.36 -9.75 -4.60
N PHE A 232 4.69 -8.81 -3.92
CA PHE A 232 5.09 -7.41 -3.96
C PHE A 232 6.48 -7.19 -3.38
N GLN A 233 7.26 -6.39 -4.08
CA GLN A 233 8.63 -6.05 -3.73
C GLN A 233 8.73 -4.65 -3.12
N ASN A 234 9.85 -4.33 -2.49
CA ASN A 234 10.03 -3.09 -1.75
C ASN A 234 10.24 -1.84 -2.63
N PHE A 235 10.54 -2.00 -3.92
CA PHE A 235 10.59 -0.91 -4.87
C PHE A 235 9.42 -1.02 -5.84
N VAL A 236 8.56 0.01 -5.88
CA VAL A 236 7.34 0.00 -6.68
C VAL A 236 7.43 1.06 -7.77
N LEU A 237 7.18 0.66 -9.00
CA LEU A 237 7.10 1.54 -10.16
C LEU A 237 5.64 1.61 -10.64
N PHE A 238 5.12 2.81 -10.77
CA PHE A 238 3.80 3.07 -11.34
C PHE A 238 3.93 3.60 -12.75
N THR A 239 3.07 3.12 -13.64
CA THR A 239 2.96 3.66 -14.99
C THR A 239 1.51 3.57 -15.48
N ASN A 240 1.16 4.41 -16.44
CA ASN A 240 -0.11 4.34 -17.16
C ASN A 240 0.09 4.01 -18.64
N TYR A 241 1.30 3.60 -19.03
CA TYR A 241 1.65 3.26 -20.42
C TYR A 241 1.99 1.79 -20.57
N GLN A 242 1.26 1.13 -21.48
CA GLN A 242 1.44 -0.31 -21.72
C GLN A 242 2.84 -0.66 -22.20
N PHE A 243 3.46 0.19 -23.02
CA PHE A 243 4.79 -0.14 -23.56
C PHE A 243 5.88 -0.25 -22.47
N TYR A 244 5.78 0.48 -21.35
CA TYR A 244 6.70 0.28 -20.22
C TYR A 244 6.48 -1.06 -19.54
N ILE A 245 5.21 -1.50 -19.48
CA ILE A 245 4.88 -2.84 -19.00
C ILE A 245 5.46 -3.90 -19.94
N ASP A 246 5.28 -3.75 -21.24
CA ASP A 246 5.78 -4.71 -22.24
C ASP A 246 7.31 -4.84 -22.16
N GLU A 247 8.03 -3.72 -21.98
CA GLU A 247 9.47 -3.73 -21.78
C GLU A 247 9.88 -4.36 -20.43
N PHE A 248 9.14 -4.13 -19.36
CA PHE A 248 9.40 -4.75 -18.07
C PHE A 248 9.17 -6.26 -18.12
N VAL A 249 8.11 -6.72 -18.79
CA VAL A 249 7.83 -8.14 -19.03
C VAL A 249 8.94 -8.78 -19.87
N ARG A 250 9.36 -8.13 -20.97
CA ARG A 250 10.47 -8.60 -21.82
C ARG A 250 11.75 -8.74 -20.98
N LEU A 251 12.11 -7.72 -20.22
CA LEU A 251 13.28 -7.75 -19.32
C LEU A 251 13.15 -8.88 -18.27
N GLY A 252 11.97 -9.04 -17.68
CA GLY A 252 11.71 -10.10 -16.70
C GLY A 252 12.00 -11.49 -17.27
N HIS A 253 11.44 -11.80 -18.45
CA HIS A 253 11.68 -13.09 -19.10
C HIS A 253 13.13 -13.27 -19.55
N GLU A 254 13.79 -12.22 -20.05
CA GLU A 254 15.22 -12.28 -20.39
C GLU A 254 16.11 -12.56 -19.19
N LEU A 255 15.81 -11.97 -18.03
CA LEU A 255 16.53 -12.25 -16.78
C LEU A 255 16.29 -13.68 -16.29
N MET A 256 15.05 -14.18 -16.38
CA MET A 256 14.72 -15.54 -15.96
C MET A 256 15.37 -16.61 -16.86
N ALA A 257 15.62 -16.30 -18.13
CA ALA A 257 16.31 -17.21 -19.06
C ALA A 257 17.82 -17.33 -18.81
N LYS A 258 18.40 -16.43 -18.00
CA LYS A 258 19.84 -16.46 -17.65
C LYS A 258 20.04 -17.24 -16.35
N PRO A 259 21.12 -18.06 -16.22
CA PRO A 259 21.41 -18.70 -14.92
C PRO A 259 21.70 -17.63 -13.87
N LEU A 260 21.40 -17.97 -12.61
CA LEU A 260 21.82 -17.14 -11.50
C LEU A 260 23.35 -17.14 -11.51
N GLY A 261 23.97 -15.96 -11.55
CA GLY A 261 25.43 -15.84 -11.51
C GLY A 261 25.95 -16.55 -10.28
N VAL A 262 26.75 -17.59 -10.48
CA VAL A 262 27.40 -18.32 -9.37
C VAL A 262 28.43 -17.35 -8.80
N GLY A 263 28.07 -16.68 -7.71
CA GLY A 263 29.05 -15.97 -6.89
C GLY A 263 30.11 -16.98 -6.51
N ARG A 264 31.40 -16.67 -6.79
CA ARG A 264 32.53 -17.48 -6.37
C ARG A 264 32.36 -17.82 -4.89
N LEU A 265 32.32 -19.09 -4.59
CA LEU A 265 32.41 -19.59 -3.24
C LEU A 265 33.78 -19.17 -2.69
N LEU A 266 33.75 -18.43 -1.57
CA LEU A 266 34.77 -18.30 -0.54
C LEU A 266 36.00 -17.42 -0.86
N ASP A 267 36.24 -16.48 0.02
CA ASP A 267 37.47 -15.79 0.45
C ASP A 267 37.83 -14.41 -0.10
N ASP A 268 37.13 -13.83 -1.05
CA ASP A 268 37.31 -12.41 -1.36
C ASP A 268 36.00 -11.61 -1.11
N PRO A 269 36.07 -10.34 -0.59
CA PRO A 269 34.91 -9.49 -0.47
C PRO A 269 34.27 -9.33 -1.86
N PRO A 270 32.94 -9.49 -1.99
CA PRO A 270 32.27 -9.49 -3.27
C PRO A 270 32.47 -8.11 -3.94
N GLU A 271 33.28 -8.07 -4.98
CA GLU A 271 33.08 -7.00 -5.97
C GLU A 271 31.68 -7.21 -6.54
N PRO A 272 30.86 -6.14 -6.64
CA PRO A 272 29.53 -6.28 -7.21
C PRO A 272 29.67 -6.72 -8.69
N SER A 273 29.45 -8.03 -8.91
CA SER A 273 29.37 -8.55 -10.26
C SER A 273 28.12 -7.98 -10.91
N PRO A 274 28.20 -7.36 -12.10
CA PRO A 274 27.05 -6.89 -12.85
C PRO A 274 25.99 -7.99 -13.11
N ASP A 275 26.39 -9.25 -13.01
CA ASP A 275 25.51 -10.41 -13.21
C ASP A 275 24.82 -10.93 -11.94
N ALA A 276 25.14 -10.36 -10.77
CA ALA A 276 24.55 -10.75 -9.48
C ALA A 276 23.36 -9.89 -9.09
N ASP A 277 22.36 -9.77 -9.98
CA ASP A 277 21.15 -8.99 -9.75
C ASP A 277 20.23 -9.58 -8.64
N GLY A 278 20.44 -10.86 -8.27
CA GLY A 278 19.72 -11.55 -7.18
C GLY A 278 18.24 -11.84 -7.43
N TYR A 279 17.73 -11.58 -8.65
CA TYR A 279 16.35 -11.93 -9.00
C TYR A 279 16.22 -13.45 -9.19
N VAL A 280 15.21 -14.03 -8.54
CA VAL A 280 14.98 -15.49 -8.52
C VAL A 280 13.71 -15.91 -9.26
N ALA A 281 12.77 -14.97 -9.47
CA ALA A 281 11.52 -15.23 -10.18
C ALA A 281 10.98 -13.96 -10.83
N PHE A 282 10.16 -14.15 -11.86
CA PHE A 282 9.28 -13.13 -12.43
C PHE A 282 7.84 -13.60 -12.26
N VAL A 283 6.97 -12.72 -11.72
CA VAL A 283 5.56 -13.04 -11.44
C VAL A 283 4.65 -12.10 -12.21
N GLU A 284 3.65 -12.68 -12.89
CA GLU A 284 2.67 -11.99 -13.73
C GLU A 284 1.26 -12.14 -13.14
N PRO A 285 0.28 -11.31 -13.61
CA PRO A 285 -1.11 -11.43 -13.18
C PRO A 285 -1.68 -12.86 -13.30
N GLY A 286 -2.42 -13.28 -12.27
CA GLY A 286 -2.83 -14.68 -12.08
C GLY A 286 -1.84 -15.50 -11.26
N ASN A 287 -0.84 -14.84 -10.65
CA ASN A 287 0.27 -15.48 -9.92
C ASN A 287 1.07 -16.45 -10.80
N VAL A 288 1.19 -16.16 -12.09
CA VAL A 288 2.02 -16.96 -13.00
C VAL A 288 3.48 -16.71 -12.67
N VAL A 289 4.18 -17.73 -12.19
CA VAL A 289 5.57 -17.64 -11.73
C VAL A 289 6.50 -18.25 -12.77
N THR A 290 7.45 -17.46 -13.26
CA THR A 290 8.58 -17.92 -14.06
C THR A 290 9.82 -17.86 -13.20
N ARG A 291 10.34 -19.04 -12.82
CA ARG A 291 11.59 -19.14 -12.03
C ARG A 291 12.81 -18.94 -12.92
N ARG A 292 13.84 -18.35 -12.31
CA ARG A 292 15.13 -18.17 -12.96
C ARG A 292 15.80 -19.52 -13.23
N LEU A 293 16.51 -19.63 -14.36
CA LEU A 293 17.24 -20.86 -14.73
C LEU A 293 18.19 -21.31 -13.59
N GLY A 294 17.99 -22.53 -13.12
CA GLY A 294 18.74 -23.10 -12.02
C GLY A 294 18.14 -22.88 -10.62
N VAL A 295 17.07 -22.10 -10.50
CA VAL A 295 16.30 -21.96 -9.26
C VAL A 295 15.21 -23.02 -9.20
N ALA A 296 15.10 -23.74 -8.08
CA ALA A 296 14.06 -24.75 -7.90
C ALA A 296 12.66 -24.15 -7.87
N ALA A 297 11.70 -24.86 -8.47
CA ALA A 297 10.29 -24.48 -8.38
C ALA A 297 9.76 -24.74 -6.95
N GLU A 298 8.86 -23.90 -6.48
CA GLU A 298 8.15 -24.07 -5.22
C GLU A 298 6.75 -24.69 -5.48
N PRO A 299 6.19 -25.42 -4.51
CA PRO A 299 4.87 -26.05 -4.68
C PRO A 299 3.77 -25.09 -5.11
N ASP A 300 3.79 -23.86 -4.62
CA ASP A 300 2.78 -22.84 -4.89
C ASP A 300 2.90 -22.22 -6.30
N ASP A 301 4.04 -22.38 -6.99
CA ASP A 301 4.21 -21.90 -8.37
C ASP A 301 3.20 -22.56 -9.33
N ALA A 302 2.81 -23.80 -9.04
CA ALA A 302 1.84 -24.55 -9.84
C ALA A 302 0.38 -24.09 -9.66
N LEU A 303 0.11 -23.22 -8.67
CA LEU A 303 -1.23 -22.69 -8.41
C LEU A 303 -1.58 -21.48 -9.29
N GLY A 304 -0.58 -20.84 -9.89
CA GLY A 304 -0.75 -19.71 -10.78
C GLY A 304 -1.32 -20.10 -12.14
N ALA A 305 -2.24 -19.29 -12.66
CA ALA A 305 -2.80 -19.47 -13.99
C ALA A 305 -3.06 -18.12 -14.68
N ALA A 306 -2.74 -18.04 -15.96
CA ALA A 306 -3.00 -16.86 -16.76
C ALA A 306 -4.48 -16.47 -16.70
N LEU A 307 -4.76 -15.21 -16.43
CA LEU A 307 -6.11 -14.69 -16.36
C LEU A 307 -6.73 -14.53 -17.75
N PRO A 308 -8.01 -14.86 -17.96
CA PRO A 308 -8.67 -14.67 -19.24
C PRO A 308 -8.83 -13.19 -19.62
N ARG A 309 -8.79 -12.30 -18.62
CA ARG A 309 -8.74 -10.84 -18.77
C ARG A 309 -7.85 -10.27 -17.68
N LEU A 310 -7.03 -9.30 -18.05
CA LEU A 310 -6.23 -8.58 -17.07
C LEU A 310 -7.12 -7.82 -16.09
N PRO A 311 -6.70 -7.73 -14.83
CA PRO A 311 -7.36 -6.91 -13.83
C PRO A 311 -7.23 -5.43 -14.16
N GLN A 312 -7.88 -4.57 -13.39
CA GLN A 312 -7.92 -3.13 -13.66
C GLN A 312 -6.52 -2.48 -13.59
N MET A 313 -5.65 -2.97 -12.69
CA MET A 313 -4.32 -2.42 -12.43
C MET A 313 -3.30 -3.56 -12.30
N PRO A 314 -3.01 -4.27 -13.40
CA PRO A 314 -2.16 -5.46 -13.35
C PRO A 314 -0.77 -5.13 -12.79
N ALA A 315 -0.28 -5.99 -11.90
CA ALA A 315 1.05 -5.87 -11.32
C ALA A 315 1.96 -7.01 -11.78
N TYR A 316 3.24 -6.69 -11.92
CA TYR A 316 4.31 -7.58 -12.37
C TYR A 316 5.48 -7.46 -11.39
N HIS A 317 6.13 -8.57 -11.05
CA HIS A 317 7.13 -8.57 -9.99
C HIS A 317 8.42 -9.26 -10.43
N LEU A 318 9.55 -8.55 -10.37
CA LEU A 318 10.89 -9.10 -10.37
C LEU A 318 11.27 -9.40 -8.91
N VAL A 319 11.21 -10.68 -8.54
CA VAL A 319 11.26 -11.13 -7.15
C VAL A 319 12.70 -11.39 -6.72
N ARG A 320 13.05 -10.83 -5.55
CA ARG A 320 14.26 -11.16 -4.79
C ARG A 320 13.88 -11.77 -3.44
N PRO A 321 14.67 -12.71 -2.88
CA PRO A 321 14.39 -13.32 -1.58
C PRO A 321 14.35 -12.30 -0.43
N ASP A 322 15.17 -11.24 -0.50
CA ASP A 322 15.23 -10.15 0.47
C ASP A 322 14.15 -9.07 0.27
N ARG A 323 13.22 -9.30 -0.67
CA ARG A 323 12.19 -8.36 -1.11
C ARG A 323 12.72 -7.03 -1.67
N ALA A 324 14.03 -6.88 -1.88
CA ALA A 324 14.62 -5.72 -2.53
C ALA A 324 14.47 -5.73 -4.08
N GLY A 325 13.53 -6.51 -4.58
CA GLY A 325 13.15 -6.56 -5.99
C GLY A 325 12.23 -5.40 -6.41
N ILE A 326 11.66 -5.52 -7.59
CA ILE A 326 10.86 -4.47 -8.24
C ILE A 326 9.45 -4.98 -8.50
N THR A 327 8.45 -4.22 -8.11
CA THR A 327 7.05 -4.37 -8.56
C THR A 327 6.72 -3.25 -9.54
N MET A 328 6.21 -3.57 -10.73
CA MET A 328 5.66 -2.58 -11.65
C MET A 328 4.15 -2.75 -11.78
N VAL A 329 3.42 -1.64 -11.67
CA VAL A 329 1.95 -1.63 -11.71
C VAL A 329 1.47 -0.72 -12.84
N ASN A 330 0.63 -1.24 -13.73
CA ASN A 330 -0.11 -0.42 -14.67
C ASN A 330 -1.35 0.15 -13.96
N ILE A 331 -1.30 1.41 -13.60
CA ILE A 331 -2.37 2.04 -12.81
C ILE A 331 -3.53 2.59 -13.67
N GLY A 332 -3.38 2.54 -15.00
CA GLY A 332 -4.29 3.26 -15.89
C GLY A 332 -4.13 4.77 -15.76
N VAL A 333 -5.02 5.54 -16.37
CA VAL A 333 -4.94 6.99 -16.44
C VAL A 333 -5.82 7.62 -15.35
N GLY A 334 -5.27 8.63 -14.68
CA GLY A 334 -5.98 9.56 -13.82
C GLY A 334 -5.63 9.48 -12.33
N PRO A 335 -5.77 10.60 -11.62
CA PRO A 335 -5.35 10.74 -10.23
C PRO A 335 -6.16 9.86 -9.28
N ALA A 336 -7.44 9.61 -9.56
CA ALA A 336 -8.27 8.70 -8.76
C ALA A 336 -7.73 7.25 -8.77
N ASN A 337 -7.19 6.80 -9.91
CA ASN A 337 -6.53 5.50 -10.02
C ASN A 337 -5.21 5.48 -9.23
N ALA A 338 -4.41 6.52 -9.36
CA ALA A 338 -3.17 6.70 -8.60
C ALA A 338 -3.43 6.69 -7.09
N LYS A 339 -4.45 7.41 -6.62
CA LYS A 339 -4.88 7.39 -5.21
C LYS A 339 -5.27 5.98 -4.76
N ASN A 340 -6.17 5.34 -5.52
CA ASN A 340 -6.69 4.02 -5.16
C ASN A 340 -5.57 2.99 -4.95
N ILE A 341 -4.64 2.87 -5.89
CA ILE A 341 -3.59 1.85 -5.79
C ILE A 341 -2.56 2.19 -4.70
N THR A 342 -2.18 3.45 -4.56
CA THR A 342 -1.21 3.87 -3.53
C THR A 342 -1.78 3.78 -2.12
N ASP A 343 -3.09 4.03 -1.91
CA ASP A 343 -3.78 3.79 -0.64
C ASP A 343 -3.64 2.34 -0.17
N HIS A 344 -3.62 1.39 -1.11
CA HIS A 344 -3.51 -0.03 -0.77
C HIS A 344 -2.07 -0.55 -0.70
N ILE A 345 -1.18 -0.10 -1.60
CA ILE A 345 0.24 -0.51 -1.56
C ILE A 345 0.96 0.03 -0.31
N ALA A 346 0.52 1.17 0.23
CA ALA A 346 1.13 1.77 1.41
C ALA A 346 1.22 0.82 2.62
N VAL A 347 0.26 -0.10 2.80
CA VAL A 347 0.28 -1.05 3.91
C VAL A 347 1.41 -2.08 3.82
N LEU A 348 1.94 -2.31 2.61
CA LEU A 348 3.11 -3.17 2.38
C LEU A 348 4.43 -2.50 2.77
N ARG A 349 4.40 -1.20 3.05
CA ARG A 349 5.56 -0.40 3.50
C ARG A 349 6.75 -0.48 2.55
N PRO A 350 6.58 -0.18 1.25
CA PRO A 350 7.68 -0.21 0.30
C PRO A 350 8.78 0.78 0.68
N HIS A 351 10.01 0.47 0.30
CA HIS A 351 11.16 1.35 0.53
C HIS A 351 11.09 2.63 -0.31
N ALA A 352 10.54 2.52 -1.51
CA ALA A 352 10.23 3.67 -2.35
C ALA A 352 9.17 3.28 -3.41
N TRP A 353 8.46 4.28 -3.88
CA TRP A 353 7.66 4.19 -5.09
C TRP A 353 7.89 5.36 -6.04
N LEU A 354 7.86 5.08 -7.34
CA LEU A 354 8.18 6.04 -8.39
C LEU A 354 7.08 6.06 -9.45
N MET A 355 6.73 7.25 -9.93
CA MET A 355 5.92 7.41 -11.14
C MET A 355 6.84 7.49 -12.35
N LEU A 356 6.62 6.60 -13.32
CA LEU A 356 7.26 6.57 -14.63
C LEU A 356 6.19 6.75 -15.71
N GLY A 357 6.31 7.77 -16.55
CA GLY A 357 5.27 8.04 -17.52
C GLY A 357 5.65 9.11 -18.53
N HIS A 358 4.64 9.64 -19.19
CA HIS A 358 4.77 10.76 -20.11
C HIS A 358 4.11 12.01 -19.55
N CYS A 359 4.54 13.16 -20.07
CA CYS A 359 3.97 14.45 -19.72
C CYS A 359 3.86 15.38 -20.93
N ALA A 360 2.98 16.35 -20.83
CA ALA A 360 3.03 17.52 -21.68
C ALA A 360 4.14 18.47 -21.19
N GLY A 361 5.10 18.78 -22.07
CA GLY A 361 6.13 19.77 -21.81
C GLY A 361 5.57 21.19 -21.85
N LEU A 362 5.76 21.97 -20.79
CA LEU A 362 5.21 23.32 -20.64
C LEU A 362 6.20 24.42 -21.03
N ARG A 363 7.43 24.08 -21.41
CA ARG A 363 8.47 25.04 -21.78
C ARG A 363 8.87 24.88 -23.25
N ASN A 364 8.97 26.00 -23.96
CA ASN A 364 9.34 26.02 -25.37
C ASN A 364 10.73 25.35 -25.64
N THR A 365 11.64 25.45 -24.66
CA THR A 365 13.00 24.89 -24.79
C THR A 365 13.08 23.38 -24.57
N GLN A 366 12.01 22.72 -24.15
CA GLN A 366 11.94 21.25 -24.08
C GLN A 366 11.77 20.68 -25.49
N GLN A 367 12.27 19.48 -25.69
CA GLN A 367 12.08 18.70 -26.89
C GLN A 367 11.29 17.41 -26.57
N LEU A 368 10.63 16.84 -27.57
CA LEU A 368 10.02 15.53 -27.43
C LEU A 368 11.11 14.51 -27.12
N GLY A 369 10.86 13.67 -26.13
CA GLY A 369 11.85 12.72 -25.61
C GLY A 369 12.74 13.24 -24.48
N ASP A 370 12.69 14.52 -24.15
CA ASP A 370 13.39 15.05 -22.96
C ASP A 370 12.80 14.41 -21.68
N TYR A 371 13.66 14.20 -20.70
CA TYR A 371 13.26 13.72 -19.37
C TYR A 371 12.86 14.90 -18.47
N VAL A 372 11.88 14.66 -17.60
CA VAL A 372 11.49 15.57 -16.53
C VAL A 372 11.60 14.87 -15.20
N LEU A 373 12.46 15.38 -14.33
CA LEU A 373 12.63 14.97 -12.95
C LEU A 373 11.87 15.94 -12.05
N ALA A 374 10.83 15.46 -11.38
CA ALA A 374 10.02 16.32 -10.52
C ALA A 374 10.76 16.68 -9.23
N HIS A 375 10.88 17.98 -8.93
CA HIS A 375 11.38 18.48 -7.65
C HIS A 375 10.33 19.22 -6.81
N GLY A 376 9.10 19.23 -7.24
CA GLY A 376 7.94 19.80 -6.56
C GLY A 376 6.69 19.46 -7.34
N TYR A 377 5.55 19.54 -6.69
CA TYR A 377 4.27 19.10 -7.24
C TYR A 377 3.21 20.17 -7.07
N VAL A 378 2.40 20.40 -8.11
CA VAL A 378 1.19 21.21 -8.07
C VAL A 378 -0.02 20.30 -8.21
N ARG A 379 -0.88 20.31 -7.21
CA ARG A 379 -2.03 19.42 -7.05
C ARG A 379 -3.29 20.09 -7.64
N GLU A 380 -3.40 20.05 -8.97
CA GLU A 380 -4.63 20.46 -9.69
C GLU A 380 -5.55 19.24 -9.93
N ASP A 381 -5.24 18.13 -9.31
CA ASP A 381 -5.97 16.87 -9.36
C ASP A 381 -7.10 16.75 -8.33
N HIS A 382 -7.02 17.51 -7.23
CA HIS A 382 -8.03 17.68 -6.18
C HIS A 382 -8.52 16.39 -5.47
N VAL A 383 -7.88 15.25 -5.69
CA VAL A 383 -8.37 13.95 -5.15
C VAL A 383 -7.96 13.68 -3.70
N LEU A 384 -7.03 14.48 -3.15
CA LEU A 384 -6.54 14.35 -1.77
C LEU A 384 -6.71 15.64 -0.94
N ASP A 385 -7.53 16.58 -1.38
CA ASP A 385 -7.64 17.88 -0.72
C ASP A 385 -8.21 17.81 0.70
N GLU A 386 -9.07 16.82 0.97
CA GLU A 386 -9.64 16.58 2.30
C GLU A 386 -8.63 15.91 3.24
N GLU A 387 -7.86 14.92 2.74
CA GLU A 387 -6.91 14.15 3.54
C GLU A 387 -5.58 14.89 3.74
N LEU A 388 -5.21 15.73 2.78
CA LEU A 388 -3.97 16.49 2.79
C LEU A 388 -4.23 17.91 2.22
N PRO A 389 -4.44 18.92 3.07
CA PRO A 389 -4.75 20.28 2.63
C PRO A 389 -3.72 20.85 1.64
N LEU A 390 -4.17 21.66 0.67
CA LEU A 390 -3.31 22.21 -0.40
C LEU A 390 -2.14 23.07 0.10
N TRP A 391 -2.23 23.64 1.30
CA TRP A 391 -1.14 24.44 1.89
C TRP A 391 0.04 23.59 2.41
N VAL A 392 -0.14 22.27 2.51
CA VAL A 392 0.95 21.36 2.91
C VAL A 392 1.88 21.17 1.72
N PRO A 393 3.17 21.55 1.82
CA PRO A 393 4.12 21.33 0.75
C PRO A 393 4.47 19.84 0.61
N ILE A 394 4.64 19.40 -0.63
CA ILE A 394 5.11 18.05 -0.95
C ILE A 394 6.57 18.16 -1.44
N PRO A 395 7.55 18.05 -0.55
CA PRO A 395 8.95 18.21 -0.92
C PRO A 395 9.47 16.98 -1.65
N PRO A 396 10.40 17.14 -2.58
CA PRO A 396 11.13 16.02 -3.15
C PRO A 396 12.08 15.42 -2.10
N LEU A 397 12.43 14.16 -2.27
CA LEU A 397 13.43 13.48 -1.46
C LEU A 397 14.79 13.53 -2.18
N ALA A 398 15.79 14.08 -1.53
CA ALA A 398 17.10 14.32 -2.14
C ALA A 398 17.75 13.03 -2.65
N GLU A 399 17.64 11.95 -1.88
CA GLU A 399 18.19 10.64 -2.21
C GLU A 399 17.55 10.08 -3.48
N VAL A 400 16.22 10.22 -3.62
CA VAL A 400 15.48 9.77 -4.80
C VAL A 400 15.83 10.64 -6.02
N GLN A 401 15.99 11.95 -5.83
CA GLN A 401 16.40 12.86 -6.92
C GLN A 401 17.76 12.47 -7.48
N VAL A 402 18.75 12.24 -6.60
CA VAL A 402 20.11 11.83 -7.01
C VAL A 402 20.08 10.48 -7.73
N ALA A 403 19.35 9.50 -7.19
CA ALA A 403 19.24 8.18 -7.80
C ALA A 403 18.60 8.22 -9.19
N LEU A 404 17.54 9.01 -9.39
CA LEU A 404 16.88 9.14 -10.70
C LEU A 404 17.73 9.92 -11.71
N GLU A 405 18.44 10.98 -11.29
CA GLU A 405 19.41 11.68 -12.15
C GLU A 405 20.53 10.73 -12.60
N GLN A 406 21.07 9.94 -11.66
CA GLN A 406 22.11 8.96 -11.98
C GLN A 406 21.61 7.87 -12.92
N ALA A 407 20.39 7.37 -12.73
CA ALA A 407 19.80 6.38 -13.62
C ALA A 407 19.65 6.89 -15.06
N VAL A 408 19.29 8.17 -15.24
CA VAL A 408 19.25 8.78 -16.59
C VAL A 408 20.65 8.92 -17.15
N ALA A 409 21.64 9.34 -16.36
CA ALA A 409 23.03 9.42 -16.77
C ALA A 409 23.57 8.06 -17.23
N ASP A 410 23.31 7.01 -16.45
CA ASP A 410 23.78 5.65 -16.74
C ASP A 410 23.16 5.09 -18.02
N VAL A 411 21.86 5.33 -18.27
CA VAL A 411 21.17 4.85 -19.48
C VAL A 411 21.59 5.63 -20.72
N THR A 412 21.74 6.96 -20.58
CA THR A 412 22.04 7.82 -21.73
C THR A 412 23.54 7.96 -22.00
N GLN A 413 24.38 7.59 -21.05
CA GLN A 413 25.85 7.81 -21.06
C GLN A 413 26.22 9.29 -21.22
N LEU A 414 25.35 10.20 -20.70
CA LEU A 414 25.57 11.64 -20.73
C LEU A 414 25.88 12.17 -19.33
N GLU A 415 26.72 13.19 -19.29
CA GLU A 415 27.13 13.82 -18.03
C GLU A 415 27.06 15.36 -18.12
N GLY A 416 27.09 16.01 -16.96
CA GLY A 416 27.23 17.45 -16.83
C GLY A 416 26.24 18.24 -17.68
N TYR A 417 26.73 19.09 -18.56
CA TYR A 417 25.89 19.97 -19.38
C TYR A 417 25.04 19.21 -20.40
N GLU A 418 25.57 18.16 -21.03
CA GLU A 418 24.82 17.36 -22.00
C GLU A 418 23.66 16.64 -21.35
N LEU A 419 23.83 16.08 -20.15
CA LEU A 419 22.73 15.52 -19.37
C LEU A 419 21.68 16.60 -19.06
N LYS A 420 22.08 17.78 -18.64
CA LYS A 420 21.15 18.89 -18.32
C LYS A 420 20.37 19.40 -19.53
N ARG A 421 20.83 19.16 -20.74
CA ARG A 421 20.09 19.50 -21.97
C ARG A 421 18.87 18.64 -22.16
N ILE A 422 18.92 17.36 -21.79
CA ILE A 422 17.84 16.39 -21.97
C ILE A 422 17.06 16.09 -20.67
N LEU A 423 17.63 16.37 -19.51
CA LEU A 423 17.00 16.16 -18.21
C LEU A 423 16.63 17.51 -17.56
N ARG A 424 15.32 17.78 -17.50
CA ARG A 424 14.79 19.01 -16.90
C ARG A 424 14.28 18.72 -15.50
N THR A 425 14.97 19.27 -14.49
CA THR A 425 14.47 19.24 -13.12
C THR A 425 13.53 20.42 -12.89
N GLY A 426 12.30 20.16 -12.44
CA GLY A 426 11.30 21.21 -12.27
C GLY A 426 10.03 20.75 -11.57
N THR A 427 9.13 21.69 -11.32
CA THR A 427 7.81 21.40 -10.76
C THR A 427 6.94 20.72 -11.80
N VAL A 428 6.30 19.63 -11.42
CA VAL A 428 5.28 18.91 -12.20
C VAL A 428 3.90 19.28 -11.66
N ALA A 429 2.99 19.68 -12.54
CA ALA A 429 1.57 19.85 -12.22
C ALA A 429 0.82 18.57 -12.62
N SER A 430 -0.10 18.12 -11.76
CA SER A 430 -1.01 17.03 -12.11
C SER A 430 -2.44 17.53 -12.10
N THR A 431 -3.22 17.17 -13.14
CA THR A 431 -4.62 17.57 -13.31
C THR A 431 -5.53 16.36 -13.39
N ASP A 432 -6.78 16.48 -12.97
CA ASP A 432 -7.84 15.51 -13.21
C ASP A 432 -8.53 15.66 -14.57
N ASN A 433 -8.32 16.81 -15.23
CA ASN A 433 -8.92 17.11 -16.52
C ASN A 433 -8.03 16.64 -17.68
N ARG A 434 -8.34 15.49 -18.26
CA ARG A 434 -7.62 14.93 -19.41
C ARG A 434 -7.68 15.82 -20.66
N ASN A 435 -8.73 16.65 -20.79
CA ASN A 435 -8.95 17.54 -21.92
C ASN A 435 -8.74 19.01 -21.52
N TRP A 436 -7.71 19.28 -20.72
CA TRP A 436 -7.39 20.60 -20.21
C TRP A 436 -7.14 21.63 -21.32
N GLU A 437 -6.72 21.20 -22.52
CA GLU A 437 -6.51 22.02 -23.72
C GLU A 437 -7.80 22.62 -24.26
N LEU A 438 -8.96 22.05 -23.91
CA LEU A 438 -10.27 22.58 -24.29
C LEU A 438 -10.80 23.66 -23.35
N LEU A 439 -10.07 24.00 -22.29
CA LEU A 439 -10.45 25.08 -21.38
C LEU A 439 -10.28 26.44 -22.05
N PRO A 440 -11.12 27.46 -21.68
CA PRO A 440 -11.03 28.79 -22.24
C PRO A 440 -9.65 29.42 -22.01
N HIS A 441 -9.06 29.92 -23.09
CA HIS A 441 -7.80 30.63 -23.11
C HIS A 441 -7.93 32.04 -22.48
N PRO A 442 -6.93 32.58 -21.69
CA PRO A 442 -5.64 32.04 -21.34
C PRO A 442 -5.62 31.36 -19.95
N GLY A 443 -6.67 30.67 -19.51
CA GLY A 443 -6.80 30.10 -18.16
C GLY A 443 -5.67 29.17 -17.78
N PRO A 444 -5.47 28.04 -18.49
CA PRO A 444 -4.43 27.07 -18.16
C PRO A 444 -3.02 27.64 -18.22
N GLU A 445 -2.71 28.44 -19.24
CA GLU A 445 -1.40 29.07 -19.40
C GLU A 445 -1.03 29.97 -18.24
N ARG A 446 -1.98 30.77 -17.74
CA ARG A 446 -1.77 31.64 -16.59
C ARG A 446 -1.44 30.82 -15.34
N ARG A 447 -2.20 29.76 -15.07
CA ARG A 447 -1.99 28.88 -13.91
C ARG A 447 -0.62 28.21 -13.97
N PHE A 448 -0.26 27.61 -15.11
CA PHE A 448 1.05 26.97 -15.28
C PHE A 448 2.21 27.96 -15.27
N SER A 449 2.00 29.18 -15.77
CA SER A 449 2.99 30.24 -15.66
C SER A 449 3.21 30.67 -14.21
N GLN A 450 2.14 30.81 -13.42
CA GLN A 450 2.21 31.20 -12.00
C GLN A 450 2.89 30.09 -11.17
N SER A 451 2.57 28.83 -11.40
CA SER A 451 3.16 27.68 -10.67
C SER A 451 4.61 27.39 -11.05
N ARG A 452 5.10 28.00 -12.17
CA ARG A 452 6.42 27.67 -12.76
C ARG A 452 6.58 26.22 -13.15
N ALA A 453 5.49 25.46 -13.28
CA ALA A 453 5.54 24.07 -13.70
C ALA A 453 6.26 23.91 -15.04
N VAL A 454 7.06 22.87 -15.18
CA VAL A 454 7.79 22.53 -16.42
C VAL A 454 7.10 21.41 -17.18
N ALA A 455 6.24 20.64 -16.51
CA ALA A 455 5.49 19.53 -17.09
C ALA A 455 4.11 19.43 -16.47
N LEU A 456 3.19 18.82 -17.22
CA LEU A 456 1.84 18.47 -16.79
C LEU A 456 1.59 16.97 -17.06
N ASP A 457 1.10 16.29 -16.04
CA ASP A 457 0.60 14.92 -16.12
C ASP A 457 -0.74 14.78 -15.40
N MET A 458 -1.12 13.55 -15.01
CA MET A 458 -2.37 13.30 -14.29
C MET A 458 -2.18 12.53 -12.97
N GLU A 459 -1.00 12.03 -12.64
CA GLU A 459 -0.83 11.08 -11.54
C GLU A 459 0.27 11.45 -10.54
N SER A 460 1.32 12.15 -10.99
CA SER A 460 2.53 12.35 -10.20
C SER A 460 2.30 13.03 -8.86
N ALA A 461 1.47 14.08 -8.83
CA ALA A 461 1.21 14.82 -7.60
C ALA A 461 0.42 13.98 -6.59
N THR A 462 -0.54 13.16 -7.05
CA THR A 462 -1.27 12.23 -6.18
C THR A 462 -0.36 11.15 -5.60
N ILE A 463 0.52 10.56 -6.41
CA ILE A 463 1.50 9.54 -5.97
C ILE A 463 2.45 10.13 -4.94
N ALA A 464 2.97 11.34 -5.19
CA ALA A 464 3.84 12.04 -4.27
C ALA A 464 3.12 12.42 -2.96
N ALA A 465 1.90 12.94 -3.05
CA ALA A 465 1.09 13.32 -1.89
C ALA A 465 0.77 12.11 -0.98
N ASN A 466 0.40 10.97 -1.57
CA ASN A 466 0.22 9.73 -0.80
C ASN A 466 1.55 9.18 -0.25
N GLY A 467 2.67 9.35 -0.95
CA GLY A 467 3.98 9.02 -0.41
C GLY A 467 4.30 9.84 0.84
N PHE A 468 4.08 11.14 0.78
CA PHE A 468 4.22 12.03 1.93
C PHE A 468 3.29 11.62 3.09
N ARG A 469 2.00 11.42 2.80
CA ARG A 469 0.96 11.06 3.77
C ARG A 469 1.27 9.73 4.48
N PHE A 470 1.70 8.71 3.75
CA PHE A 470 2.00 7.37 4.27
C PHE A 470 3.47 7.14 4.63
N ARG A 471 4.30 8.18 4.53
CA ARG A 471 5.74 8.12 4.85
C ARG A 471 6.50 7.09 4.00
N VAL A 472 6.11 6.95 2.73
CA VAL A 472 6.83 6.15 1.74
C VAL A 472 7.65 7.09 0.87
N PRO A 473 8.97 6.88 0.73
CA PRO A 473 9.80 7.62 -0.21
C PRO A 473 9.25 7.59 -1.63
N TYR A 474 9.24 8.73 -2.30
CA TYR A 474 8.60 8.88 -3.61
C TYR A 474 9.43 9.72 -4.58
N GLY A 475 9.19 9.50 -5.88
CA GLY A 475 9.78 10.28 -6.96
C GLY A 475 9.01 10.16 -8.25
N THR A 476 9.37 11.00 -9.21
CA THR A 476 8.74 11.04 -10.54
C THR A 476 9.76 11.33 -11.61
N LEU A 477 9.81 10.48 -12.62
CA LEU A 477 10.58 10.67 -13.84
C LEU A 477 9.65 10.48 -15.04
N LEU A 478 9.49 11.54 -15.83
CA LEU A 478 8.60 11.57 -16.98
C LEU A 478 9.39 11.82 -18.27
N CYS A 479 8.79 11.43 -19.40
CA CYS A 479 9.27 11.75 -20.74
C CYS A 479 8.30 12.73 -21.41
N VAL A 480 8.81 13.77 -22.03
CA VAL A 480 8.00 14.74 -22.78
C VAL A 480 7.45 14.08 -24.05
N SER A 481 6.14 13.90 -24.13
CA SER A 481 5.45 13.28 -25.28
C SER A 481 4.83 14.29 -26.23
N ASP A 482 4.54 15.50 -25.76
CA ASP A 482 3.88 16.57 -26.50
C ASP A 482 4.13 17.93 -25.82
N LYS A 483 3.85 19.01 -26.54
CA LYS A 483 3.96 20.40 -26.02
C LYS A 483 2.78 21.23 -26.52
N PRO A 484 1.56 21.02 -25.99
CA PRO A 484 0.34 21.66 -26.51
C PRO A 484 0.39 23.19 -26.51
N LEU A 485 1.00 23.82 -25.50
CA LEU A 485 1.16 25.27 -25.44
C LEU A 485 2.07 25.85 -26.52
N HIS A 486 2.79 25.01 -27.25
CA HIS A 486 3.74 25.36 -28.29
C HIS A 486 3.39 24.75 -29.65
N GLY A 487 2.15 24.27 -29.82
CA GLY A 487 1.63 23.75 -31.07
C GLY A 487 2.02 22.32 -31.40
N GLU A 488 2.76 21.64 -30.52
CA GLU A 488 3.13 20.22 -30.70
C GLU A 488 2.13 19.34 -29.93
N ILE A 489 1.00 19.03 -30.58
CA ILE A 489 -0.12 18.28 -30.00
C ILE A 489 0.10 16.79 -30.28
N LYS A 490 -0.25 15.94 -29.32
CA LYS A 490 -0.20 14.48 -29.47
C LYS A 490 -1.25 13.99 -30.48
N LEU A 491 -0.81 13.56 -31.63
CA LEU A 491 -1.65 13.04 -32.70
C LEU A 491 -1.34 11.55 -32.97
N PRO A 492 -2.30 10.76 -33.53
CA PRO A 492 -2.05 9.38 -33.91
C PRO A 492 -0.87 9.28 -34.89
N GLY A 493 0.09 8.42 -34.62
CA GLY A 493 1.28 8.19 -35.46
C GLY A 493 2.52 9.01 -35.09
N MET A 494 2.48 9.75 -33.98
CA MET A 494 3.67 10.40 -33.39
C MET A 494 4.24 9.55 -32.26
#